data_17e54dfc9981e93d85b604908fad2ff8
#
_entry.id   17e54dfc9981e93d85b604908fad2ff8
#
_cell.length_a   1.000
_cell.length_b   1.000
_cell.length_c   1.000
_cell.angle_alpha   90.00
_cell.angle_beta   90.00
_cell.angle_gamma   90.00
#
_symmetry.space_group_name_H-M   'P 1'
#
loop_
_entity.id
_entity.type
_entity.pdbx_description
1 polymer ?
#
loop_
_entity_poly.entity_id
_entity_poly.type
_entity_poly.pdbx_seq_one_letter_code
_entity_poly.pdbx_strand_id
1 'polypeptide(L)'
;MAKTKAKPEKKKTERQGRISQVIGAVVDVEFEAGDQPELFEALEVKSADGRNVVLEVASDIGDNVVRCIGMDSTDGIRRGDPVHATGSPISVPVGVETLGRMFNVIGNAIDDEPTPEGTKRWPIHRLAPPLSEQQPKVEILETGIKVIDLICTFAKGSKIGLFGGAGTGKTVIVQELIRNIAYHHKGRSVFAGVGERTREGNDMYVEMQDAGVLPQTALVFGQMNEPPGARARVGLTGLTMAEYFRDEEGADVLLFVDNIFRYLLAGAEVSALLGRMPSAVGYQPTLASEMGELQERITSTRKGSITSVQAVYVPADDYTDPAIQTVFAHLGATLRLERSLVEIGIYPAVDPLGSSSRFVEPAIVGQDHYDAAQGVKKIMQRYKDLQDIIAILGMEELSEDDKQAVSRARKVQRFLSQPFNVAQRFTGREGRLVPIAETVRGFKEILEGKHDDLPEQAFYMVGTIDEAREQAEAMRKTEAAKQTEPAKQAEPPKQAEPAKQAGGSRS
;
A
#
# COMPACT_ATOMS: atom_id res chain seq x y z
N MET A 1 1.02 -15.38 -54.33
CA MET A 1 0.23 -14.28 -53.74
C MET A 1 -1.21 -14.77 -53.56
N ALA A 2 -1.54 -15.33 -52.43
CA ALA A 2 -2.90 -15.72 -52.10
C ALA A 2 -3.53 -14.63 -51.24
N LYS A 3 -4.53 -13.93 -51.78
CA LYS A 3 -5.35 -12.96 -51.07
C LYS A 3 -6.19 -13.70 -50.02
N THR A 4 -5.82 -13.60 -48.75
CA THR A 4 -6.65 -14.03 -47.63
C THR A 4 -7.87 -13.09 -47.61
N LYS A 5 -9.03 -13.62 -47.95
CA LYS A 5 -10.31 -12.93 -47.81
C LYS A 5 -10.56 -12.69 -46.31
N ALA A 6 -10.66 -11.45 -45.88
CA ALA A 6 -11.16 -11.10 -44.57
C ALA A 6 -12.56 -11.72 -44.39
N LYS A 7 -12.76 -12.45 -43.29
CA LYS A 7 -14.09 -12.89 -42.89
C LYS A 7 -14.95 -11.66 -42.61
N PRO A 8 -16.22 -11.65 -43.06
CA PRO A 8 -17.11 -10.53 -42.75
C PRO A 8 -17.30 -10.44 -41.23
N GLU A 9 -17.11 -9.24 -40.66
CA GLU A 9 -17.54 -8.92 -39.31
C GLU A 9 -19.04 -9.24 -39.21
N LYS A 10 -19.36 -10.28 -38.43
CA LYS A 10 -20.74 -10.56 -38.04
C LYS A 10 -21.24 -9.34 -37.27
N LYS A 11 -22.31 -8.68 -37.72
CA LYS A 11 -23.08 -7.73 -36.89
C LYS A 11 -23.27 -8.40 -35.53
N LYS A 12 -22.85 -7.72 -34.42
CA LYS A 12 -23.14 -8.15 -33.08
C LYS A 12 -24.66 -8.23 -32.93
N THR A 13 -25.24 -9.41 -33.09
CA THR A 13 -26.60 -9.71 -32.67
C THR A 13 -26.59 -9.59 -31.16
N GLU A 14 -27.52 -8.83 -30.60
CA GLU A 14 -27.73 -8.74 -29.15
C GLU A 14 -28.04 -10.15 -28.63
N ARG A 15 -27.04 -10.79 -28.00
CA ARG A 15 -27.21 -12.11 -27.40
C ARG A 15 -27.98 -11.96 -26.09
N GLN A 16 -29.13 -12.63 -26.00
CA GLN A 16 -29.96 -12.61 -24.81
C GLN A 16 -30.06 -14.01 -24.22
N GLY A 17 -29.88 -14.10 -22.90
CA GLY A 17 -30.11 -15.29 -22.12
C GLY A 17 -31.21 -15.10 -21.10
N ARG A 18 -31.49 -16.15 -20.34
CA ARG A 18 -32.42 -16.14 -19.22
C ARG A 18 -31.81 -16.78 -18.00
N ILE A 19 -32.05 -16.23 -16.85
CA ILE A 19 -31.60 -16.81 -15.59
C ILE A 19 -32.28 -18.15 -15.36
N SER A 20 -31.48 -19.20 -15.24
CA SER A 20 -31.95 -20.56 -14.91
C SER A 20 -31.92 -20.80 -13.41
N GLN A 21 -30.92 -20.29 -12.70
CA GLN A 21 -30.75 -20.46 -11.26
C GLN A 21 -29.97 -19.31 -10.63
N VAL A 22 -30.30 -18.98 -9.35
CA VAL A 22 -29.52 -18.02 -8.52
C VAL A 22 -29.14 -18.73 -7.22
N ILE A 23 -27.84 -18.76 -6.90
CA ILE A 23 -27.28 -19.36 -5.69
C ILE A 23 -26.35 -18.35 -5.02
N GLY A 24 -26.88 -17.47 -4.18
CA GLY A 24 -26.10 -16.38 -3.60
C GLY A 24 -25.48 -15.50 -4.70
N ALA A 25 -24.19 -15.29 -4.66
CA ALA A 25 -23.47 -14.48 -5.65
C ALA A 25 -23.23 -15.20 -7.01
N VAL A 26 -23.66 -16.45 -7.16
CA VAL A 26 -23.54 -17.22 -8.40
C VAL A 26 -24.87 -17.27 -9.12
N VAL A 27 -24.86 -17.02 -10.41
CA VAL A 27 -26.05 -17.00 -11.28
C VAL A 27 -25.78 -17.86 -12.50
N ASP A 28 -26.66 -18.85 -12.74
CA ASP A 28 -26.60 -19.67 -13.94
C ASP A 28 -27.55 -19.08 -14.99
N VAL A 29 -27.05 -18.88 -16.20
CA VAL A 29 -27.74 -18.22 -17.31
C VAL A 29 -27.77 -19.16 -18.51
N GLU A 30 -28.97 -19.42 -19.03
CA GLU A 30 -29.22 -20.24 -20.21
C GLU A 30 -29.33 -19.35 -21.46
N PHE A 31 -28.62 -19.74 -22.51
CA PHE A 31 -28.59 -19.07 -23.82
C PHE A 31 -29.14 -19.99 -24.91
N GLU A 32 -29.48 -19.46 -26.07
CA GLU A 32 -29.76 -20.28 -27.25
C GLU A 32 -28.48 -20.99 -27.74
N ALA A 33 -28.66 -22.14 -28.38
CA ALA A 33 -27.55 -22.93 -28.88
C ALA A 33 -26.70 -22.14 -29.89
N GLY A 34 -25.42 -21.96 -29.56
CA GLY A 34 -24.45 -21.21 -30.37
C GLY A 34 -24.35 -19.72 -30.06
N ASP A 35 -25.14 -19.19 -29.11
CA ASP A 35 -25.10 -17.80 -28.65
C ASP A 35 -24.48 -17.65 -27.26
N GLN A 36 -23.83 -18.69 -26.72
CA GLN A 36 -23.16 -18.63 -25.42
C GLN A 36 -22.09 -17.54 -25.41
N PRO A 37 -22.01 -16.77 -24.31
CA PRO A 37 -20.94 -15.78 -24.11
C PRO A 37 -19.60 -16.48 -23.86
N GLU A 38 -18.52 -15.76 -24.13
CA GLU A 38 -17.17 -16.23 -23.86
C GLU A 38 -16.83 -16.13 -22.36
N LEU A 39 -15.78 -16.85 -21.95
CA LEU A 39 -15.26 -16.74 -20.58
C LEU A 39 -14.84 -15.29 -20.27
N PHE A 40 -15.14 -14.83 -19.05
CA PHE A 40 -14.94 -13.45 -18.57
C PHE A 40 -15.80 -12.38 -19.25
N GLU A 41 -16.70 -12.74 -20.15
CA GLU A 41 -17.64 -11.77 -20.73
C GLU A 41 -18.58 -11.20 -19.66
N ALA A 42 -18.84 -9.91 -19.73
CA ALA A 42 -19.80 -9.23 -18.87
C ALA A 42 -21.23 -9.43 -19.37
N LEU A 43 -22.12 -9.77 -18.45
CA LEU A 43 -23.55 -9.87 -18.69
C LEU A 43 -24.28 -8.84 -17.83
N GLU A 44 -25.34 -8.27 -18.35
CA GLU A 44 -26.16 -7.30 -17.63
C GLU A 44 -27.57 -7.86 -17.37
N VAL A 45 -28.05 -7.67 -16.16
CA VAL A 45 -29.41 -8.05 -15.75
C VAL A 45 -30.04 -6.95 -14.91
N LYS A 46 -31.30 -6.65 -15.14
CA LYS A 46 -32.05 -5.70 -14.31
C LYS A 46 -32.74 -6.47 -13.18
N SER A 47 -32.40 -6.10 -11.95
CA SER A 47 -33.09 -6.63 -10.76
C SER A 47 -34.46 -6.01 -10.59
N ALA A 48 -35.31 -6.61 -9.75
CA ALA A 48 -36.69 -6.16 -9.52
C ALA A 48 -36.82 -4.74 -8.95
N ASP A 49 -35.76 -4.24 -8.28
CA ASP A 49 -35.65 -2.88 -7.75
C ASP A 49 -35.12 -1.87 -8.78
N GLY A 50 -34.85 -2.32 -10.02
CA GLY A 50 -34.39 -1.47 -11.13
C GLY A 50 -32.87 -1.27 -11.23
N ARG A 51 -32.07 -1.87 -10.32
CA ARG A 51 -30.61 -1.85 -10.42
C ARG A 51 -30.12 -2.64 -11.63
N ASN A 52 -29.08 -2.16 -12.27
CA ASN A 52 -28.36 -2.91 -13.31
C ASN A 52 -27.23 -3.70 -12.64
N VAL A 53 -27.39 -5.01 -12.54
CA VAL A 53 -26.41 -5.90 -11.93
C VAL A 53 -25.53 -6.49 -13.03
N VAL A 54 -24.22 -6.38 -12.88
CA VAL A 54 -23.24 -6.95 -13.80
C VAL A 54 -22.79 -8.31 -13.28
N LEU A 55 -22.84 -9.31 -14.16
CA LEU A 55 -22.35 -10.66 -13.91
C LEU A 55 -21.15 -10.92 -14.81
N GLU A 56 -20.19 -11.70 -14.35
CA GLU A 56 -19.04 -12.14 -15.13
C GLU A 56 -19.12 -13.65 -15.39
N VAL A 57 -18.98 -14.08 -16.63
CA VAL A 57 -18.98 -15.51 -16.99
C VAL A 57 -17.73 -16.17 -16.43
N ALA A 58 -17.92 -17.14 -15.52
CA ALA A 58 -16.86 -17.86 -14.83
C ALA A 58 -16.60 -19.27 -15.37
N SER A 59 -17.62 -19.92 -15.92
CA SER A 59 -17.48 -21.24 -16.56
C SER A 59 -18.70 -21.57 -17.44
N ASP A 60 -18.48 -22.40 -18.44
CA ASP A 60 -19.51 -23.12 -19.16
C ASP A 60 -19.78 -24.42 -18.41
N ILE A 61 -21.06 -24.71 -18.10
CA ILE A 61 -21.46 -25.92 -17.37
C ILE A 61 -22.19 -26.93 -18.26
N GLY A 62 -22.26 -26.68 -19.57
CA GLY A 62 -22.94 -27.51 -20.56
C GLY A 62 -24.40 -27.13 -20.76
N ASP A 63 -25.09 -27.82 -21.69
CA ASP A 63 -26.50 -27.60 -22.01
C ASP A 63 -26.86 -26.13 -22.30
N ASN A 64 -25.96 -25.36 -22.92
CA ASN A 64 -26.04 -23.92 -23.22
C ASN A 64 -26.16 -23.03 -21.97
N VAL A 65 -25.77 -23.53 -20.81
CA VAL A 65 -25.80 -22.78 -19.54
C VAL A 65 -24.38 -22.34 -19.16
N VAL A 66 -24.24 -21.06 -18.87
CA VAL A 66 -23.01 -20.48 -18.31
C VAL A 66 -23.22 -20.12 -16.85
N ARG A 67 -22.22 -20.38 -16.06
CA ARG A 67 -22.18 -20.00 -14.64
C ARG A 67 -21.43 -18.69 -14.48
N CYS A 68 -22.09 -17.74 -13.83
CA CYS A 68 -21.62 -16.37 -13.68
C CYS A 68 -21.46 -16.00 -12.21
N ILE A 69 -20.64 -14.97 -11.95
CA ILE A 69 -20.43 -14.39 -10.64
C ILE A 69 -20.94 -12.96 -10.66
N GLY A 70 -21.73 -12.58 -9.66
CA GLY A 70 -22.21 -11.21 -9.49
C GLY A 70 -21.10 -10.25 -9.02
N MET A 71 -21.05 -9.08 -9.65
CA MET A 71 -20.19 -7.97 -9.24
C MET A 71 -20.89 -7.03 -8.26
N ASP A 72 -22.19 -7.23 -8.05
CA ASP A 72 -23.04 -6.55 -7.07
C ASP A 72 -23.99 -7.57 -6.43
N SER A 73 -24.77 -7.15 -5.43
CA SER A 73 -25.79 -8.02 -4.82
C SER A 73 -26.75 -8.55 -5.87
N THR A 74 -26.95 -9.86 -5.86
CA THR A 74 -27.90 -10.57 -6.71
C THR A 74 -29.33 -10.55 -6.16
N ASP A 75 -29.56 -9.82 -5.05
CA ASP A 75 -30.90 -9.69 -4.46
C ASP A 75 -31.86 -9.03 -5.46
N GLY A 76 -33.08 -9.62 -5.56
CA GLY A 76 -34.10 -9.16 -6.49
C GLY A 76 -33.97 -9.72 -7.91
N ILE A 77 -32.95 -10.48 -8.24
CA ILE A 77 -32.82 -11.24 -9.48
C ILE A 77 -33.64 -12.55 -9.35
N ARG A 78 -34.38 -12.89 -10.39
CA ARG A 78 -35.28 -14.03 -10.39
C ARG A 78 -35.02 -14.99 -11.55
N ARG A 79 -35.33 -16.24 -11.34
CA ARG A 79 -35.35 -17.21 -12.44
C ARG A 79 -36.28 -16.73 -13.55
N GLY A 80 -35.79 -16.80 -14.79
CA GLY A 80 -36.50 -16.35 -15.98
C GLY A 80 -36.27 -14.89 -16.37
N ASP A 81 -35.60 -14.09 -15.53
CA ASP A 81 -35.27 -12.72 -15.88
C ASP A 81 -34.31 -12.68 -17.12
N PRO A 82 -34.54 -11.74 -18.02
CA PRO A 82 -33.71 -11.60 -19.21
C PRO A 82 -32.31 -11.07 -18.86
N VAL A 83 -31.28 -11.66 -19.47
CA VAL A 83 -29.88 -11.28 -19.33
C VAL A 83 -29.34 -10.88 -20.68
N HIS A 84 -28.59 -9.80 -20.72
CA HIS A 84 -27.97 -9.25 -21.93
C HIS A 84 -26.47 -9.48 -21.92
N ALA A 85 -25.93 -10.12 -22.96
CA ALA A 85 -24.51 -10.31 -23.12
C ALA A 85 -23.88 -9.11 -23.83
N THR A 86 -22.89 -8.47 -23.19
CA THR A 86 -22.26 -7.23 -23.69
C THR A 86 -21.30 -7.46 -24.85
N GLY A 87 -20.86 -8.71 -25.07
CA GLY A 87 -19.89 -9.10 -26.09
C GLY A 87 -18.45 -8.70 -25.76
N SER A 88 -18.18 -8.35 -24.50
CA SER A 88 -16.84 -7.98 -24.02
C SER A 88 -16.70 -8.21 -22.52
N PRO A 89 -15.48 -8.38 -22.01
CA PRO A 89 -15.24 -8.41 -20.56
C PRO A 89 -15.61 -7.09 -19.88
N ILE A 90 -15.75 -7.12 -18.55
CA ILE A 90 -15.92 -5.91 -17.75
C ILE A 90 -14.86 -4.90 -18.15
N SER A 91 -15.29 -3.70 -18.52
CA SER A 91 -14.42 -2.62 -18.94
C SER A 91 -14.61 -1.40 -18.02
N VAL A 92 -13.52 -0.72 -17.70
CA VAL A 92 -13.50 0.37 -16.72
C VAL A 92 -12.95 1.65 -17.35
N PRO A 93 -13.36 2.83 -16.89
CA PRO A 93 -12.81 4.10 -17.39
C PRO A 93 -11.32 4.19 -17.08
N VAL A 94 -10.56 4.76 -18.01
CA VAL A 94 -9.12 4.98 -17.89
C VAL A 94 -8.76 6.36 -18.39
N GLY A 95 -7.68 6.96 -17.88
CA GLY A 95 -7.21 8.26 -18.29
C GLY A 95 -7.19 9.28 -17.16
N VAL A 96 -6.79 10.51 -17.50
CA VAL A 96 -6.62 11.60 -16.52
C VAL A 96 -7.94 11.97 -15.82
N GLU A 97 -9.06 11.68 -16.45
CA GLU A 97 -10.40 11.90 -15.91
C GLU A 97 -10.72 11.00 -14.70
N THR A 98 -9.93 9.95 -14.47
CA THR A 98 -10.06 9.09 -13.30
C THR A 98 -9.30 9.61 -12.08
N LEU A 99 -8.40 10.57 -12.28
CA LEU A 99 -7.62 11.13 -11.17
C LEU A 99 -8.51 12.02 -10.27
N GLY A 100 -8.30 11.89 -8.98
CA GLY A 100 -9.10 12.60 -7.98
C GLY A 100 -10.45 11.95 -7.68
N ARG A 101 -10.78 10.84 -8.35
CA ARG A 101 -12.10 10.20 -8.34
C ARG A 101 -12.06 8.84 -7.65
N MET A 102 -13.23 8.40 -7.22
CA MET A 102 -13.43 7.11 -6.56
C MET A 102 -14.41 6.23 -7.35
N PHE A 103 -14.00 5.00 -7.62
CA PHE A 103 -14.74 4.05 -8.46
C PHE A 103 -14.98 2.71 -7.74
N ASN A 104 -16.04 2.02 -8.15
CA ASN A 104 -16.27 0.62 -7.81
C ASN A 104 -15.59 -0.34 -8.81
N VAL A 105 -15.78 -1.65 -8.62
CA VAL A 105 -15.17 -2.73 -9.43
C VAL A 105 -15.48 -2.62 -10.93
N ILE A 106 -16.66 -2.16 -11.31
CA ILE A 106 -17.10 -2.01 -12.71
C ILE A 106 -16.83 -0.61 -13.30
N GLY A 107 -16.13 0.25 -12.51
CA GLY A 107 -15.74 1.58 -12.92
C GLY A 107 -16.87 2.62 -12.87
N ASN A 108 -17.90 2.40 -12.08
CA ASN A 108 -18.87 3.44 -11.75
C ASN A 108 -18.32 4.31 -10.61
N ALA A 109 -18.52 5.62 -10.72
CA ALA A 109 -18.12 6.56 -9.67
C ALA A 109 -18.97 6.34 -8.41
N ILE A 110 -18.32 6.45 -7.24
CA ILE A 110 -18.93 6.28 -5.91
C ILE A 110 -18.60 7.46 -4.98
N ASP A 111 -18.21 8.60 -5.55
CA ASP A 111 -17.81 9.85 -4.89
C ASP A 111 -18.87 10.95 -5.00
N ASP A 112 -20.14 10.56 -5.17
CA ASP A 112 -21.30 11.44 -5.36
C ASP A 112 -21.25 12.34 -6.62
N GLU A 113 -20.25 12.16 -7.48
CA GLU A 113 -20.16 12.83 -8.77
C GLU A 113 -20.46 11.86 -9.93
N PRO A 114 -20.98 12.35 -11.07
CA PRO A 114 -21.29 11.47 -12.21
C PRO A 114 -20.02 10.78 -12.73
N THR A 115 -20.18 9.52 -13.15
CA THR A 115 -19.09 8.81 -13.83
C THR A 115 -18.67 9.59 -15.06
N PRO A 116 -17.36 9.81 -15.31
CA PRO A 116 -16.90 10.58 -16.45
C PRO A 116 -17.39 9.99 -17.78
N GLU A 117 -18.17 10.79 -18.54
CA GLU A 117 -18.68 10.37 -19.84
C GLU A 117 -17.64 10.55 -20.95
N GLY A 118 -17.69 9.68 -21.97
CA GLY A 118 -16.80 9.76 -23.13
C GLY A 118 -15.36 9.34 -22.86
N THR A 119 -15.05 8.86 -21.66
CA THR A 119 -13.72 8.34 -21.32
C THR A 119 -13.42 7.03 -22.05
N LYS A 120 -12.16 6.82 -22.35
CA LYS A 120 -11.66 5.54 -22.86
C LYS A 120 -11.96 4.45 -21.83
N ARG A 121 -12.41 3.28 -22.25
CA ARG A 121 -12.62 2.15 -21.35
C ARG A 121 -11.74 0.98 -21.77
N TRP A 122 -11.11 0.35 -20.81
CA TRP A 122 -10.26 -0.82 -21.02
C TRP A 122 -10.80 -2.03 -20.25
N PRO A 123 -10.71 -3.24 -20.83
CA PRO A 123 -11.11 -4.46 -20.14
C PRO A 123 -10.19 -4.75 -18.97
N ILE A 124 -10.75 -5.28 -17.87
CA ILE A 124 -9.97 -5.63 -16.68
C ILE A 124 -9.15 -6.91 -16.86
N HIS A 125 -9.59 -7.81 -17.73
CA HIS A 125 -8.85 -9.01 -18.12
C HIS A 125 -7.92 -8.70 -19.28
N ARG A 126 -6.64 -8.54 -18.98
CA ARG A 126 -5.57 -8.24 -19.92
C ARG A 126 -4.39 -9.16 -19.68
N LEU A 127 -3.65 -9.44 -20.74
CA LEU A 127 -2.42 -10.20 -20.65
C LEU A 127 -1.29 -9.31 -20.09
N ALA A 128 -0.34 -9.94 -19.40
CA ALA A 128 0.89 -9.27 -19.00
C ALA A 128 1.69 -8.81 -20.24
N PRO A 129 2.46 -7.70 -20.15
CA PRO A 129 3.34 -7.28 -21.21
C PRO A 129 4.30 -8.38 -21.63
N PRO A 130 4.48 -8.63 -22.94
CA PRO A 130 5.40 -9.65 -23.41
C PRO A 130 6.85 -9.32 -22.99
N LEU A 131 7.68 -10.34 -22.85
CA LEU A 131 9.07 -10.18 -22.41
C LEU A 131 9.87 -9.19 -23.28
N SER A 132 9.54 -9.10 -24.58
CA SER A 132 10.17 -8.16 -25.50
C SER A 132 9.91 -6.69 -25.21
N GLU A 133 8.83 -6.36 -24.48
CA GLU A 133 8.45 -4.98 -24.12
C GLU A 133 8.94 -4.61 -22.72
N GLN A 134 9.32 -5.59 -21.89
CA GLN A 134 9.79 -5.34 -20.54
C GLN A 134 11.17 -4.67 -20.55
N GLN A 135 11.40 -3.81 -19.53
CA GLN A 135 12.68 -3.14 -19.31
C GLN A 135 13.65 -4.11 -18.64
N PRO A 136 14.80 -4.43 -19.26
CA PRO A 136 15.75 -5.37 -18.66
C PRO A 136 16.62 -4.75 -17.57
N LYS A 137 16.78 -3.42 -17.56
CA LYS A 137 17.61 -2.71 -16.59
C LYS A 137 16.82 -2.39 -15.34
N VAL A 138 17.36 -2.75 -14.19
CA VAL A 138 16.83 -2.34 -12.89
C VAL A 138 17.15 -0.87 -12.64
N GLU A 139 16.13 -0.07 -12.42
CA GLU A 139 16.25 1.34 -12.04
C GLU A 139 15.70 1.52 -10.62
N ILE A 140 16.46 2.20 -9.77
CA ILE A 140 16.03 2.50 -8.40
C ILE A 140 14.94 3.56 -8.42
N LEU A 141 13.90 3.35 -7.64
CA LEU A 141 12.86 4.33 -7.35
C LEU A 141 13.21 5.01 -6.02
N GLU A 142 13.71 6.22 -6.10
CA GLU A 142 14.03 7.03 -4.93
C GLU A 142 12.74 7.50 -4.26
N THR A 143 12.53 7.11 -3.02
CA THR A 143 11.31 7.45 -2.28
C THR A 143 11.46 8.75 -1.47
N GLY A 144 12.67 9.17 -1.18
CA GLY A 144 12.99 10.30 -0.32
C GLY A 144 12.76 10.00 1.17
N ILE A 145 12.52 8.74 1.53
CA ILE A 145 12.35 8.25 2.90
C ILE A 145 13.59 7.46 3.28
N LYS A 146 14.41 7.99 4.18
CA LYS A 146 15.75 7.46 4.53
C LYS A 146 15.76 5.95 4.78
N VAL A 147 14.87 5.47 5.65
CA VAL A 147 14.86 4.06 6.05
C VAL A 147 14.45 3.14 4.90
N ILE A 148 13.56 3.58 4.03
CA ILE A 148 13.13 2.83 2.84
C ILE A 148 14.29 2.81 1.84
N ASP A 149 14.80 3.97 1.48
CA ASP A 149 15.84 4.10 0.46
C ASP A 149 17.13 3.38 0.85
N LEU A 150 17.50 3.35 2.14
CA LEU A 150 18.69 2.66 2.61
C LEU A 150 18.52 1.14 2.74
N ILE A 151 17.46 0.69 3.41
CA ILE A 151 17.34 -0.71 3.89
C ILE A 151 16.45 -1.56 2.98
N CYS A 152 15.40 -0.95 2.43
CA CYS A 152 14.35 -1.61 1.65
C CYS A 152 14.20 -0.95 0.28
N THR A 153 15.33 -0.59 -0.35
CA THR A 153 15.37 0.15 -1.62
C THR A 153 14.38 -0.41 -2.64
N PHE A 154 13.54 0.46 -3.20
CA PHE A 154 12.57 0.11 -4.22
C PHE A 154 13.20 0.17 -5.61
N ALA A 155 12.76 -0.71 -6.50
CA ALA A 155 13.07 -0.61 -7.91
C ALA A 155 11.79 -0.37 -8.72
N LYS A 156 11.88 0.39 -9.81
CA LYS A 156 10.77 0.60 -10.72
C LYS A 156 10.29 -0.74 -11.29
N GLY A 157 8.98 -0.93 -11.33
CA GLY A 157 8.38 -2.19 -11.78
C GLY A 157 8.42 -3.33 -10.77
N SER A 158 8.91 -3.09 -9.56
CA SER A 158 8.94 -4.10 -8.50
C SER A 158 7.65 -4.13 -7.66
N LYS A 159 7.50 -5.22 -6.92
CA LYS A 159 6.40 -5.47 -5.99
C LYS A 159 6.96 -5.42 -4.58
N ILE A 160 6.41 -4.55 -3.75
CA ILE A 160 6.83 -4.32 -2.37
C ILE A 160 5.73 -4.79 -1.44
N GLY A 161 6.03 -5.70 -0.54
CA GLY A 161 5.12 -6.10 0.54
C GLY A 161 5.24 -5.17 1.73
N LEU A 162 4.14 -4.55 2.13
CA LEU A 162 4.04 -3.71 3.32
C LEU A 162 3.37 -4.49 4.45
N PHE A 163 4.15 -4.87 5.45
CA PHE A 163 3.72 -5.65 6.60
C PHE A 163 3.61 -4.76 7.83
N GLY A 164 2.56 -4.93 8.61
CA GLY A 164 2.42 -4.19 9.87
C GLY A 164 1.01 -4.28 10.44
N GLY A 165 0.90 -4.21 11.75
CA GLY A 165 -0.37 -4.19 12.47
C GLY A 165 -1.15 -2.87 12.29
N ALA A 166 -2.34 -2.81 12.87
CA ALA A 166 -3.12 -1.58 12.93
C ALA A 166 -2.38 -0.51 13.76
N GLY A 167 -2.42 0.74 13.33
CA GLY A 167 -1.82 1.87 14.05
C GLY A 167 -0.29 1.99 13.92
N THR A 168 0.35 1.24 13.04
CA THR A 168 1.80 1.36 12.79
C THR A 168 2.16 2.45 11.77
N GLY A 169 1.19 3.17 11.23
CA GLY A 169 1.41 4.28 10.31
C GLY A 169 1.47 3.88 8.83
N LYS A 170 0.87 2.74 8.44
CA LYS A 170 0.79 2.30 7.03
C LYS A 170 0.23 3.39 6.11
N THR A 171 -0.94 3.93 6.45
CA THR A 171 -1.61 4.98 5.68
C THR A 171 -0.73 6.21 5.47
N VAL A 172 -0.04 6.65 6.51
CA VAL A 172 0.83 7.84 6.45
C VAL A 172 2.03 7.61 5.51
N ILE A 173 2.62 6.42 5.54
CA ILE A 173 3.70 6.04 4.61
C ILE A 173 3.18 6.01 3.17
N VAL A 174 1.99 5.42 2.94
CA VAL A 174 1.36 5.36 1.63
C VAL A 174 1.13 6.77 1.07
N GLN A 175 0.58 7.67 1.86
CA GLN A 175 0.33 9.05 1.47
C GLN A 175 1.62 9.82 1.18
N GLU A 176 2.67 9.64 2.00
CA GLU A 176 3.97 10.28 1.76
C GLU A 176 4.62 9.75 0.48
N LEU A 177 4.53 8.44 0.20
CA LEU A 177 4.99 7.86 -1.05
C LEU A 177 4.24 8.42 -2.26
N ILE A 178 2.91 8.51 -2.21
CA ILE A 178 2.07 9.11 -3.27
C ILE A 178 2.54 10.54 -3.53
N ARG A 179 2.70 11.33 -2.45
CA ARG A 179 3.14 12.70 -2.55
C ARG A 179 4.51 12.81 -3.21
N ASN A 180 5.47 12.03 -2.75
CA ASN A 180 6.84 12.09 -3.25
C ASN A 180 6.92 11.66 -4.72
N ILE A 181 6.18 10.62 -5.12
CA ILE A 181 6.08 10.22 -6.53
C ILE A 181 5.41 11.29 -7.39
N ALA A 182 4.32 11.90 -6.91
CA ALA A 182 3.63 12.94 -7.66
C ALA A 182 4.48 14.19 -7.88
N TYR A 183 5.15 14.69 -6.83
CA TYR A 183 5.87 15.97 -6.88
C TYR A 183 7.31 15.84 -7.41
N HIS A 184 8.02 14.74 -7.13
CA HIS A 184 9.42 14.57 -7.53
C HIS A 184 9.59 13.78 -8.82
N HIS A 185 8.77 12.73 -9.02
CA HIS A 185 8.85 11.90 -10.23
C HIS A 185 7.79 12.26 -11.28
N LYS A 186 6.88 13.20 -10.99
CA LYS A 186 5.73 13.54 -11.86
C LYS A 186 4.90 12.30 -12.24
N GLY A 187 4.92 11.30 -11.39
CA GLY A 187 4.23 10.03 -11.57
C GLY A 187 2.74 10.12 -11.23
N ARG A 188 2.04 9.04 -11.48
CA ARG A 188 0.63 8.85 -11.13
C ARG A 188 0.50 7.79 -10.04
N SER A 189 -0.59 7.84 -9.31
CA SER A 189 -0.88 6.82 -8.30
C SER A 189 -2.27 6.23 -8.52
N VAL A 190 -2.39 4.94 -8.21
CA VAL A 190 -3.68 4.25 -8.18
C VAL A 190 -3.75 3.50 -6.86
N PHE A 191 -4.86 3.64 -6.15
CA PHE A 191 -5.12 2.92 -4.91
C PHE A 191 -6.28 1.95 -5.11
N ALA A 192 -6.04 0.67 -4.89
CA ALA A 192 -7.03 -0.40 -4.94
C ALA A 192 -7.31 -0.94 -3.54
N GLY A 193 -8.45 -0.56 -2.96
CA GLY A 193 -8.95 -1.07 -1.69
C GLY A 193 -9.69 -2.38 -1.87
N VAL A 194 -9.11 -3.49 -1.41
CA VAL A 194 -9.64 -4.84 -1.59
C VAL A 194 -10.13 -5.40 -0.26
N GLY A 195 -11.44 -5.51 -0.12
CA GLY A 195 -12.07 -6.07 1.07
C GLY A 195 -11.84 -5.24 2.34
N GLU A 196 -11.56 -3.94 2.20
CA GLU A 196 -11.40 -3.03 3.34
C GLU A 196 -12.76 -2.57 3.87
N ARG A 197 -12.76 -2.03 5.09
CA ARG A 197 -13.96 -1.46 5.69
C ARG A 197 -14.35 -0.18 4.98
N THR A 198 -15.65 0.03 4.75
CA THR A 198 -16.19 1.24 4.12
C THR A 198 -15.71 2.52 4.80
N ARG A 199 -15.65 2.51 6.14
CA ARG A 199 -15.15 3.66 6.91
C ARG A 199 -13.68 3.96 6.61
N GLU A 200 -12.81 2.92 6.56
CA GLU A 200 -11.38 3.08 6.27
C GLU A 200 -11.14 3.61 4.85
N GLY A 201 -11.97 3.19 3.89
CA GLY A 201 -11.94 3.74 2.53
C GLY A 201 -12.33 5.22 2.47
N ASN A 202 -13.36 5.62 3.22
CA ASN A 202 -13.75 7.02 3.31
C ASN A 202 -12.70 7.87 4.06
N ASP A 203 -12.17 7.35 5.17
CA ASP A 203 -11.11 8.03 5.93
C ASP A 203 -9.88 8.27 5.02
N MET A 204 -9.49 7.25 4.21
CA MET A 204 -8.40 7.36 3.23
C MET A 204 -8.67 8.46 2.19
N TYR A 205 -9.89 8.54 1.65
CA TYR A 205 -10.26 9.58 0.68
C TYR A 205 -10.11 10.99 1.28
N VAL A 206 -10.66 11.21 2.47
CA VAL A 206 -10.59 12.49 3.19
C VAL A 206 -9.14 12.85 3.53
N GLU A 207 -8.37 11.89 4.05
CA GLU A 207 -6.96 12.09 4.39
C GLU A 207 -6.11 12.44 3.15
N MET A 208 -6.36 11.78 1.99
CA MET A 208 -5.68 12.11 0.73
C MET A 208 -6.06 13.50 0.21
N GLN A 209 -7.31 13.90 0.39
CA GLN A 209 -7.77 15.25 0.06
C GLN A 209 -7.06 16.28 0.93
N ASP A 210 -7.01 16.06 2.24
CA ASP A 210 -6.35 16.93 3.22
C ASP A 210 -4.84 17.03 3.01
N ALA A 211 -4.21 15.93 2.60
CA ALA A 211 -2.79 15.88 2.24
C ALA A 211 -2.49 16.52 0.87
N GLY A 212 -3.52 16.86 0.07
CA GLY A 212 -3.37 17.44 -1.27
C GLY A 212 -2.84 16.48 -2.32
N VAL A 213 -2.92 15.17 -2.10
CA VAL A 213 -2.41 14.13 -3.02
C VAL A 213 -3.50 13.51 -3.89
N LEU A 214 -4.77 13.73 -3.53
CA LEU A 214 -5.92 13.18 -4.24
C LEU A 214 -5.94 13.52 -5.75
N PRO A 215 -5.62 14.75 -6.21
CA PRO A 215 -5.65 15.09 -7.64
C PRO A 215 -4.68 14.29 -8.52
N GLN A 216 -3.73 13.55 -7.93
CA GLN A 216 -2.76 12.71 -8.64
C GLN A 216 -3.04 11.21 -8.49
N THR A 217 -4.17 10.87 -7.84
CA THR A 217 -4.49 9.49 -7.44
C THR A 217 -5.88 9.11 -7.94
N ALA A 218 -6.00 7.95 -8.58
CA ALA A 218 -7.29 7.30 -8.83
C ALA A 218 -7.56 6.26 -7.72
N LEU A 219 -8.77 6.24 -7.19
CA LEU A 219 -9.18 5.33 -6.12
C LEU A 219 -10.18 4.30 -6.63
N VAL A 220 -10.00 3.04 -6.29
CA VAL A 220 -10.92 1.96 -6.64
C VAL A 220 -11.19 1.12 -5.41
N PHE A 221 -12.45 0.90 -5.07
CA PHE A 221 -12.83 0.14 -3.89
C PHE A 221 -13.74 -1.05 -4.23
N GLY A 222 -13.41 -2.20 -3.66
CA GLY A 222 -14.26 -3.37 -3.52
C GLY A 222 -14.30 -3.74 -2.05
N GLN A 223 -15.30 -3.22 -1.34
CA GLN A 223 -15.33 -3.19 0.13
C GLN A 223 -15.74 -4.52 0.74
N MET A 224 -15.58 -4.65 2.05
CA MET A 224 -15.86 -5.89 2.81
C MET A 224 -17.30 -6.36 2.71
N ASN A 225 -18.26 -5.43 2.55
CA ASN A 225 -19.68 -5.71 2.42
C ASN A 225 -20.10 -6.08 0.99
N GLU A 226 -19.22 -5.92 0.00
CA GLU A 226 -19.50 -6.27 -1.38
C GLU A 226 -19.34 -7.78 -1.63
N PRO A 227 -20.00 -8.33 -2.67
CA PRO A 227 -19.91 -9.75 -2.97
C PRO A 227 -18.50 -10.18 -3.32
N PRO A 228 -18.17 -11.47 -3.19
CA PRO A 228 -16.82 -11.98 -3.43
C PRO A 228 -16.34 -11.73 -4.87
N GLY A 229 -17.24 -11.67 -5.86
CA GLY A 229 -16.89 -11.30 -7.23
C GLY A 229 -16.29 -9.92 -7.33
N ALA A 230 -16.90 -8.91 -6.71
CA ALA A 230 -16.38 -7.55 -6.67
C ALA A 230 -14.98 -7.49 -6.01
N ARG A 231 -14.86 -8.10 -4.84
CA ARG A 231 -13.58 -8.13 -4.09
C ARG A 231 -12.46 -8.86 -4.83
N ALA A 232 -12.79 -9.88 -5.62
CA ALA A 232 -11.84 -10.63 -6.44
C ALA A 232 -11.44 -9.93 -7.74
N ARG A 233 -12.13 -8.86 -8.15
CA ARG A 233 -11.88 -8.16 -9.43
C ARG A 233 -11.39 -6.73 -9.25
N VAL A 234 -11.65 -6.09 -8.11
CA VAL A 234 -11.28 -4.68 -7.88
C VAL A 234 -9.77 -4.43 -8.01
N GLY A 235 -8.93 -5.38 -7.63
CA GLY A 235 -7.47 -5.30 -7.85
C GLY A 235 -7.11 -5.22 -9.33
N LEU A 236 -7.84 -5.96 -10.19
CA LEU A 236 -7.67 -5.91 -11.65
C LEU A 236 -8.14 -4.56 -12.23
N THR A 237 -9.22 -4.00 -11.67
CA THR A 237 -9.72 -2.67 -12.05
C THR A 237 -8.67 -1.59 -11.79
N GLY A 238 -8.13 -1.54 -10.57
CA GLY A 238 -7.05 -0.60 -10.23
C GLY A 238 -5.81 -0.79 -11.09
N LEU A 239 -5.40 -2.05 -11.31
CA LEU A 239 -4.26 -2.37 -12.16
C LEU A 239 -4.49 -1.91 -13.61
N THR A 240 -5.70 -2.07 -14.16
CA THR A 240 -6.03 -1.62 -15.53
C THR A 240 -5.94 -0.11 -15.67
N MET A 241 -6.36 0.66 -14.65
CA MET A 241 -6.17 2.11 -14.63
C MET A 241 -4.67 2.48 -14.59
N ALA A 242 -3.88 1.77 -13.78
CA ALA A 242 -2.44 1.96 -13.71
C ALA A 242 -1.74 1.63 -15.04
N GLU A 243 -2.15 0.56 -15.71
CA GLU A 243 -1.61 0.18 -17.02
C GLU A 243 -1.83 1.25 -18.09
N TYR A 244 -2.96 1.94 -18.06
CA TYR A 244 -3.19 3.04 -19.01
C TYR A 244 -2.14 4.14 -18.86
N PHE A 245 -1.87 4.58 -17.64
CA PHE A 245 -0.85 5.60 -17.38
C PHE A 245 0.56 5.13 -17.78
N ARG A 246 0.89 3.86 -17.55
CA ARG A 246 2.16 3.27 -17.99
C ARG A 246 2.28 3.19 -19.50
N ASP A 247 1.24 2.67 -20.18
CA ASP A 247 1.32 2.26 -21.59
C ASP A 247 1.02 3.42 -22.56
N GLU A 248 0.12 4.35 -22.20
CA GLU A 248 -0.30 5.47 -23.04
C GLU A 248 0.37 6.79 -22.65
N GLU A 249 0.53 7.07 -21.36
CA GLU A 249 1.18 8.30 -20.91
C GLU A 249 2.70 8.14 -20.70
N GLY A 250 3.21 6.91 -20.66
CA GLY A 250 4.62 6.64 -20.38
C GLY A 250 5.04 7.04 -18.97
N ALA A 251 4.10 7.01 -18.02
CA ALA A 251 4.34 7.47 -16.65
C ALA A 251 4.94 6.38 -15.76
N ASP A 252 5.64 6.82 -14.72
CA ASP A 252 5.94 5.97 -13.57
C ASP A 252 4.74 5.96 -12.64
N VAL A 253 4.13 4.80 -12.48
CA VAL A 253 2.89 4.63 -11.72
C VAL A 253 3.16 3.89 -10.41
N LEU A 254 2.60 4.41 -9.32
CA LEU A 254 2.60 3.73 -8.04
C LEU A 254 1.22 3.11 -7.80
N LEU A 255 1.17 1.78 -7.76
CA LEU A 255 -0.05 1.02 -7.50
C LEU A 255 -0.06 0.54 -6.05
N PHE A 256 -1.02 1.01 -5.27
CA PHE A 256 -1.28 0.49 -3.93
C PHE A 256 -2.39 -0.54 -3.97
N VAL A 257 -2.18 -1.66 -3.28
CA VAL A 257 -3.19 -2.70 -3.09
C VAL A 257 -3.36 -2.96 -1.60
N ASP A 258 -4.47 -2.61 -1.05
CA ASP A 258 -4.82 -2.86 0.35
C ASP A 258 -6.14 -3.61 0.43
N ASN A 259 -6.15 -4.89 0.64
CA ASN A 259 -5.12 -5.79 1.09
C ASN A 259 -4.99 -6.99 0.11
N ILE A 260 -3.76 -7.32 -0.30
CA ILE A 260 -3.53 -8.41 -1.26
C ILE A 260 -3.95 -9.79 -0.73
N PHE A 261 -3.87 -10.04 0.58
CA PHE A 261 -4.34 -11.27 1.18
C PHE A 261 -5.87 -11.43 1.03
N ARG A 262 -6.63 -10.34 1.15
CA ARG A 262 -8.09 -10.36 0.96
C ARG A 262 -8.50 -10.59 -0.49
N TYR A 263 -7.67 -10.17 -1.45
CA TYR A 263 -7.82 -10.53 -2.86
C TYR A 263 -7.81 -12.07 -3.02
N LEU A 264 -6.85 -12.75 -2.40
CA LEU A 264 -6.75 -14.21 -2.46
C LEU A 264 -7.93 -14.90 -1.74
N LEU A 265 -8.36 -14.36 -0.60
CA LEU A 265 -9.54 -14.89 0.11
C LEU A 265 -10.82 -14.76 -0.73
N ALA A 266 -11.02 -13.63 -1.40
CA ALA A 266 -12.14 -13.45 -2.31
C ALA A 266 -12.11 -14.46 -3.47
N GLY A 267 -10.93 -14.75 -4.02
CA GLY A 267 -10.73 -15.82 -4.99
C GLY A 267 -11.09 -17.20 -4.45
N ALA A 268 -10.74 -17.51 -3.20
CA ALA A 268 -11.12 -18.77 -2.55
C ALA A 268 -12.64 -18.88 -2.35
N GLU A 269 -13.30 -17.79 -1.93
CA GLU A 269 -14.77 -17.73 -1.80
C GLU A 269 -15.44 -17.96 -3.16
N VAL A 270 -14.99 -17.29 -4.21
CA VAL A 270 -15.48 -17.47 -5.58
C VAL A 270 -15.29 -18.91 -6.04
N SER A 271 -14.13 -19.51 -5.82
CA SER A 271 -13.81 -20.88 -6.19
C SER A 271 -14.76 -21.89 -5.50
N ALA A 272 -15.04 -21.68 -4.21
CA ALA A 272 -15.95 -22.50 -3.43
C ALA A 272 -17.39 -22.38 -3.96
N LEU A 273 -17.85 -21.16 -4.27
CA LEU A 273 -19.18 -20.91 -4.84
C LEU A 273 -19.35 -21.54 -6.23
N LEU A 274 -18.29 -21.61 -7.01
CA LEU A 274 -18.27 -22.30 -8.31
C LEU A 274 -18.23 -23.82 -8.18
N GLY A 275 -18.15 -24.36 -6.96
CA GLY A 275 -18.10 -25.81 -6.71
C GLY A 275 -16.77 -26.46 -7.03
N ARG A 276 -15.68 -25.69 -7.13
CA ARG A 276 -14.33 -26.23 -7.35
C ARG A 276 -13.82 -26.90 -6.06
N MET A 277 -13.18 -28.06 -6.20
CA MET A 277 -12.60 -28.76 -5.05
C MET A 277 -11.44 -27.93 -4.47
N PRO A 278 -11.46 -27.63 -3.17
CA PRO A 278 -10.40 -26.84 -2.56
C PRO A 278 -9.07 -27.59 -2.50
N SER A 279 -7.98 -26.85 -2.54
CA SER A 279 -6.63 -27.37 -2.29
C SER A 279 -6.35 -27.48 -0.78
N ALA A 280 -5.08 -27.69 -0.42
CA ALA A 280 -4.65 -27.69 0.99
C ALA A 280 -5.08 -26.41 1.72
N VAL A 281 -5.49 -26.54 2.98
CA VAL A 281 -5.91 -25.45 3.87
C VAL A 281 -7.14 -24.66 3.38
N GLY A 282 -7.86 -25.18 2.36
CA GLY A 282 -9.13 -24.60 1.90
C GLY A 282 -9.01 -23.53 0.80
N TYR A 283 -7.81 -23.25 0.29
CA TYR A 283 -7.62 -22.32 -0.82
C TYR A 283 -8.01 -22.93 -2.18
N GLN A 284 -8.23 -22.05 -3.16
CA GLN A 284 -8.49 -22.47 -4.54
C GLN A 284 -7.31 -23.22 -5.16
N PRO A 285 -7.53 -24.20 -6.02
CA PRO A 285 -6.46 -24.92 -6.70
C PRO A 285 -5.66 -24.04 -7.68
N THR A 286 -6.23 -22.92 -8.10
CA THR A 286 -5.67 -21.92 -9.01
C THR A 286 -4.97 -20.76 -8.30
N LEU A 287 -4.73 -20.85 -6.99
CA LEU A 287 -4.16 -19.77 -6.15
C LEU A 287 -2.92 -19.12 -6.77
N ALA A 288 -1.93 -19.92 -7.13
CA ALA A 288 -0.67 -19.42 -7.68
C ALA A 288 -0.84 -18.81 -9.08
N SER A 289 -1.71 -19.39 -9.92
CA SER A 289 -1.97 -18.89 -11.27
C SER A 289 -2.71 -17.55 -11.24
N GLU A 290 -3.75 -17.43 -10.43
CA GLU A 290 -4.52 -16.18 -10.26
C GLU A 290 -3.65 -15.05 -9.70
N MET A 291 -2.80 -15.36 -8.71
CA MET A 291 -1.83 -14.40 -8.22
C MET A 291 -0.81 -14.02 -9.30
N GLY A 292 -0.30 -14.99 -10.05
CA GLY A 292 0.63 -14.76 -11.15
C GLY A 292 0.03 -13.86 -12.23
N GLU A 293 -1.21 -14.08 -12.63
CA GLU A 293 -1.91 -13.23 -13.62
C GLU A 293 -1.97 -11.76 -13.18
N LEU A 294 -2.24 -11.48 -11.91
CA LEU A 294 -2.21 -10.13 -11.38
C LEU A 294 -0.77 -9.58 -11.34
N GLN A 295 0.15 -10.35 -10.76
CA GLN A 295 1.50 -9.86 -10.44
C GLN A 295 2.36 -9.65 -11.68
N GLU A 296 2.25 -10.48 -12.71
CA GLU A 296 3.05 -10.36 -13.93
C GLU A 296 2.67 -9.15 -14.80
N ARG A 297 1.49 -8.58 -14.62
CA ARG A 297 1.10 -7.31 -15.24
C ARG A 297 1.79 -6.10 -14.59
N ILE A 298 2.24 -6.24 -13.33
CA ILE A 298 2.95 -5.21 -12.55
C ILE A 298 4.43 -5.30 -12.91
N THR A 299 4.88 -4.47 -13.84
CA THR A 299 6.25 -4.50 -14.37
C THR A 299 6.63 -3.18 -15.02
N SER A 300 7.92 -2.97 -15.24
CA SER A 300 8.45 -1.90 -16.08
C SER A 300 8.46 -2.31 -17.54
N THR A 301 7.98 -1.43 -18.38
CA THR A 301 8.09 -1.54 -19.84
C THR A 301 9.05 -0.47 -20.38
N ARG A 302 9.31 -0.49 -21.67
CA ARG A 302 10.12 0.56 -22.32
C ARG A 302 9.45 1.93 -22.31
N LYS A 303 8.15 2.00 -22.07
CA LYS A 303 7.36 3.24 -22.05
C LYS A 303 7.28 3.85 -20.65
N GLY A 304 7.01 3.06 -19.65
CA GLY A 304 6.82 3.49 -18.27
C GLY A 304 6.88 2.31 -17.31
N SER A 305 6.61 2.56 -16.03
CA SER A 305 6.67 1.53 -15.00
C SER A 305 5.42 1.49 -14.12
N ILE A 306 5.08 0.30 -13.61
CA ILE A 306 4.14 0.16 -12.49
C ILE A 306 4.92 -0.46 -11.34
N THR A 307 5.12 0.29 -10.28
CA THR A 307 5.68 -0.20 -9.01
C THR A 307 4.53 -0.39 -8.03
N SER A 308 4.42 -1.55 -7.39
CA SER A 308 3.32 -1.77 -6.46
C SER A 308 3.79 -1.85 -5.02
N VAL A 309 3.00 -1.23 -4.13
CA VAL A 309 3.10 -1.41 -2.68
C VAL A 309 1.84 -2.13 -2.22
N GLN A 310 2.00 -3.34 -1.72
CA GLN A 310 0.92 -4.25 -1.40
C GLN A 310 0.88 -4.46 0.11
N ALA A 311 -0.20 -4.01 0.75
CA ALA A 311 -0.41 -4.32 2.16
C ALA A 311 -0.70 -5.82 2.29
N VAL A 312 0.04 -6.47 3.17
CA VAL A 312 -0.09 -7.90 3.44
C VAL A 312 -0.52 -8.10 4.88
N TYR A 313 -1.70 -8.67 5.07
CA TYR A 313 -2.14 -9.16 6.36
C TYR A 313 -1.68 -10.61 6.53
N VAL A 314 -1.01 -10.90 7.62
CA VAL A 314 -0.56 -12.25 7.97
C VAL A 314 -1.45 -12.78 9.09
N PRO A 315 -2.36 -13.72 8.82
CA PRO A 315 -3.24 -14.29 9.85
C PRO A 315 -2.43 -14.98 10.93
N ALA A 316 -2.70 -14.65 12.19
CA ALA A 316 -2.04 -15.24 13.36
C ALA A 316 -0.49 -15.21 13.31
N ASP A 317 0.08 -14.26 12.55
CA ASP A 317 1.53 -14.18 12.29
C ASP A 317 2.14 -15.46 11.69
N ASP A 318 1.29 -16.27 11.01
CA ASP A 318 1.72 -17.50 10.35
C ASP A 318 2.24 -17.23 8.92
N TYR A 319 3.54 -17.11 8.81
CA TYR A 319 4.23 -16.93 7.53
C TYR A 319 4.31 -18.22 6.69
N THR A 320 3.84 -19.35 7.20
CA THR A 320 3.83 -20.64 6.46
C THR A 320 2.53 -20.87 5.69
N ASP A 321 1.54 -19.99 5.85
CA ASP A 321 0.28 -20.03 5.11
C ASP A 321 0.53 -20.00 3.59
N PRO A 322 -0.09 -20.91 2.79
CA PRO A 322 0.12 -21.00 1.36
C PRO A 322 -0.15 -19.71 0.58
N ALA A 323 -1.15 -18.92 0.99
CA ALA A 323 -1.45 -17.65 0.34
C ALA A 323 -0.33 -16.63 0.60
N ILE A 324 0.16 -16.57 1.84
CA ILE A 324 1.27 -15.68 2.22
C ILE A 324 2.54 -16.08 1.48
N GLN A 325 2.88 -17.38 1.42
CA GLN A 325 4.03 -17.87 0.66
C GLN A 325 3.93 -17.54 -0.82
N THR A 326 2.73 -17.64 -1.40
CA THR A 326 2.49 -17.28 -2.81
C THR A 326 2.74 -15.79 -3.04
N VAL A 327 2.30 -14.91 -2.12
CA VAL A 327 2.59 -13.46 -2.19
C VAL A 327 4.10 -13.23 -2.13
N PHE A 328 4.79 -13.82 -1.14
CA PHE A 328 6.24 -13.64 -0.96
C PHE A 328 7.06 -14.02 -2.19
N ALA A 329 6.64 -15.05 -2.93
CA ALA A 329 7.34 -15.48 -4.14
C ALA A 329 7.44 -14.37 -5.22
N HIS A 330 6.51 -13.42 -5.23
CA HIS A 330 6.48 -12.32 -6.18
C HIS A 330 7.14 -11.03 -5.68
N LEU A 331 7.41 -10.90 -4.36
CA LEU A 331 7.94 -9.67 -3.80
C LEU A 331 9.42 -9.46 -4.12
N GLY A 332 9.76 -8.24 -4.54
CA GLY A 332 11.14 -7.77 -4.70
C GLY A 332 11.69 -7.15 -3.42
N ALA A 333 10.83 -6.56 -2.59
CA ALA A 333 11.20 -5.95 -1.32
C ALA A 333 10.09 -6.17 -0.27
N THR A 334 10.49 -6.18 1.00
CA THR A 334 9.60 -6.36 2.15
C THR A 334 9.84 -5.24 3.14
N LEU A 335 8.83 -4.42 3.38
CA LEU A 335 8.82 -3.34 4.35
C LEU A 335 8.01 -3.76 5.57
N ARG A 336 8.66 -3.93 6.71
CA ARG A 336 8.03 -4.33 7.96
C ARG A 336 7.91 -3.16 8.92
N LEU A 337 6.68 -2.88 9.36
CA LEU A 337 6.39 -1.90 10.39
C LEU A 337 6.24 -2.58 11.74
N GLU A 338 6.88 -2.01 12.75
CA GLU A 338 6.96 -2.60 14.09
C GLU A 338 6.33 -1.67 15.14
N ARG A 339 5.41 -2.21 15.95
CA ARG A 339 4.69 -1.43 16.95
C ARG A 339 5.60 -0.91 18.07
N SER A 340 6.62 -1.66 18.44
CA SER A 340 7.61 -1.24 19.45
C SER A 340 8.32 0.05 19.09
N LEU A 341 8.52 0.34 17.78
CA LEU A 341 9.07 1.60 17.32
C LEU A 341 8.08 2.77 17.48
N VAL A 342 6.77 2.51 17.29
CA VAL A 342 5.71 3.50 17.54
C VAL A 342 5.70 3.90 19.02
N GLU A 343 5.80 2.92 19.92
CA GLU A 343 5.77 3.13 21.37
C GLU A 343 6.92 4.01 21.86
N ILE A 344 8.09 3.96 21.21
CA ILE A 344 9.23 4.84 21.52
C ILE A 344 9.28 6.10 20.64
N GLY A 345 8.22 6.35 19.82
CA GLY A 345 8.08 7.56 19.02
C GLY A 345 8.95 7.62 17.77
N ILE A 346 9.46 6.52 17.25
CA ILE A 346 10.24 6.48 16.00
C ILE A 346 9.29 6.36 14.81
N TYR A 347 9.28 7.38 13.95
CA TYR A 347 8.48 7.43 12.72
C TYR A 347 9.34 7.81 11.51
N PRO A 348 9.17 7.10 10.35
CA PRO A 348 8.29 5.94 10.17
C PRO A 348 8.76 4.74 10.99
N ALA A 349 7.79 3.95 11.46
CA ALA A 349 8.06 2.82 12.37
C ALA A 349 8.55 1.57 11.60
N VAL A 350 9.51 1.74 10.72
CA VAL A 350 10.09 0.67 9.89
C VAL A 350 11.17 -0.07 10.67
N ASP A 351 11.00 -1.38 10.82
CA ASP A 351 12.01 -2.26 11.39
C ASP A 351 13.16 -2.51 10.38
N PRO A 352 14.37 -2.00 10.62
CA PRO A 352 15.48 -2.19 9.70
C PRO A 352 16.00 -3.64 9.65
N LEU A 353 15.73 -4.45 10.68
CA LEU A 353 16.13 -5.86 10.74
C LEU A 353 15.12 -6.76 10.03
N GLY A 354 13.82 -6.47 10.18
CA GLY A 354 12.74 -7.20 9.55
C GLY A 354 12.46 -6.81 8.11
N SER A 355 13.06 -5.70 7.63
CA SER A 355 12.88 -5.21 6.27
C SER A 355 14.04 -5.63 5.36
N SER A 356 13.72 -5.92 4.09
CA SER A 356 14.71 -6.38 3.12
C SER A 356 14.34 -5.99 1.69
N SER A 357 15.34 -5.94 0.82
CA SER A 357 15.15 -5.76 -0.62
C SER A 357 16.20 -6.58 -1.38
N ARG A 358 15.77 -7.22 -2.47
CA ARG A 358 16.66 -7.93 -3.40
C ARG A 358 17.55 -6.97 -4.19
N PHE A 359 17.22 -5.68 -4.18
CA PHE A 359 17.93 -4.67 -4.95
C PHE A 359 19.08 -4.03 -4.16
N VAL A 360 19.22 -4.29 -2.87
CA VAL A 360 20.36 -3.85 -2.05
C VAL A 360 21.54 -4.78 -2.30
N GLU A 361 22.11 -4.66 -3.49
CA GLU A 361 23.31 -5.36 -3.95
C GLU A 361 24.32 -4.36 -4.51
N PRO A 362 25.65 -4.57 -4.33
CA PRO A 362 26.68 -3.64 -4.81
C PRO A 362 26.59 -3.31 -6.30
N ALA A 363 26.15 -4.28 -7.11
CA ALA A 363 25.98 -4.11 -8.55
C ALA A 363 24.84 -3.16 -8.95
N ILE A 364 23.87 -2.95 -8.06
CA ILE A 364 22.67 -2.13 -8.31
C ILE A 364 22.78 -0.78 -7.61
N VAL A 365 23.01 -0.78 -6.29
CA VAL A 365 23.01 0.42 -5.46
C VAL A 365 24.41 1.05 -5.28
N GLY A 366 25.47 0.33 -5.63
CA GLY A 366 26.85 0.71 -5.39
C GLY A 366 27.38 0.25 -4.02
N GLN A 367 28.71 0.22 -3.89
CA GLN A 367 29.38 -0.34 -2.71
C GLN A 367 29.10 0.47 -1.44
N ASP A 368 29.18 1.81 -1.51
CA ASP A 368 29.00 2.68 -0.35
C ASP A 368 27.59 2.54 0.27
N HIS A 369 26.56 2.45 -0.57
CA HIS A 369 25.18 2.24 -0.11
C HIS A 369 25.02 0.85 0.54
N TYR A 370 25.53 -0.19 -0.12
CA TYR A 370 25.50 -1.55 0.41
C TYR A 370 26.20 -1.65 1.78
N ASP A 371 27.40 -1.07 1.91
CA ASP A 371 28.16 -1.08 3.15
C ASP A 371 27.44 -0.31 4.27
N ALA A 372 26.85 0.84 3.96
CA ALA A 372 26.05 1.61 4.91
C ALA A 372 24.81 0.81 5.39
N ALA A 373 24.09 0.17 4.47
CA ALA A 373 22.93 -0.65 4.81
C ALA A 373 23.30 -1.85 5.71
N GLN A 374 24.37 -2.56 5.35
CA GLN A 374 24.87 -3.68 6.16
C GLN A 374 25.41 -3.23 7.50
N GLY A 375 26.11 -2.09 7.54
CA GLY A 375 26.59 -1.47 8.78
C GLY A 375 25.46 -1.12 9.74
N VAL A 376 24.38 -0.50 9.23
CA VAL A 376 23.18 -0.21 10.02
C VAL A 376 22.55 -1.49 10.55
N LYS A 377 22.35 -2.52 9.72
CA LYS A 377 21.80 -3.80 10.18
C LYS A 377 22.66 -4.45 11.25
N LYS A 378 23.97 -4.45 11.07
CA LYS A 378 24.93 -5.04 12.02
C LYS A 378 24.88 -4.35 13.37
N ILE A 379 24.90 -3.02 13.40
CA ILE A 379 24.89 -2.26 14.66
C ILE A 379 23.53 -2.37 15.38
N MET A 380 22.42 -2.37 14.63
CA MET A 380 21.09 -2.56 15.19
C MET A 380 20.90 -3.97 15.72
N GLN A 381 21.42 -5.02 15.07
CA GLN A 381 21.41 -6.37 15.58
C GLN A 381 22.21 -6.48 16.90
N ARG A 382 23.42 -5.90 16.91
CA ARG A 382 24.24 -5.87 18.15
C ARG A 382 23.51 -5.18 19.30
N TYR A 383 22.86 -4.05 19.02
CA TYR A 383 22.05 -3.35 20.01
C TYR A 383 20.91 -4.21 20.55
N LYS A 384 20.19 -4.92 19.67
CA LYS A 384 19.13 -5.84 20.06
C LYS A 384 19.65 -6.96 20.97
N ASP A 385 20.79 -7.55 20.64
CA ASP A 385 21.42 -8.61 21.42
C ASP A 385 21.86 -8.12 22.83
N LEU A 386 22.22 -6.83 22.94
CA LEU A 386 22.62 -6.22 24.20
C LEU A 386 21.44 -5.71 25.04
N GLN A 387 20.25 -5.55 24.49
CA GLN A 387 19.09 -5.01 25.21
C GLN A 387 18.72 -5.81 26.46
N ASP A 388 18.74 -7.15 26.38
CA ASP A 388 18.45 -8.02 27.51
C ASP A 388 19.51 -7.88 28.62
N ILE A 389 20.77 -7.76 28.23
CA ILE A 389 21.89 -7.55 29.15
C ILE A 389 21.75 -6.19 29.85
N ILE A 390 21.43 -5.14 29.10
CA ILE A 390 21.22 -3.78 29.62
C ILE A 390 20.04 -3.74 30.60
N ALA A 391 18.95 -4.47 30.30
CA ALA A 391 17.76 -4.52 31.13
C ALA A 391 18.01 -5.21 32.49
N ILE A 392 18.91 -6.21 32.52
CA ILE A 392 19.19 -7.00 33.72
C ILE A 392 20.36 -6.40 34.55
N LEU A 393 21.45 -6.05 33.88
CA LEU A 393 22.71 -5.66 34.53
C LEU A 393 22.99 -4.15 34.50
N GLY A 394 22.32 -3.41 33.63
CA GLY A 394 22.55 -1.99 33.42
C GLY A 394 23.66 -1.71 32.39
N MET A 395 23.76 -0.44 31.97
CA MET A 395 24.77 0.03 30.99
C MET A 395 26.19 -0.04 31.50
N GLU A 396 26.40 0.07 32.81
CA GLU A 396 27.74 0.16 33.40
C GLU A 396 28.53 -1.14 33.28
N GLU A 397 27.86 -2.28 33.21
CA GLU A 397 28.49 -3.60 33.09
C GLU A 397 28.94 -3.95 31.66
N LEU A 398 28.59 -3.13 30.69
CA LEU A 398 29.02 -3.34 29.29
C LEU A 398 30.50 -2.97 29.11
N SER A 399 31.17 -3.67 28.17
CA SER A 399 32.50 -3.27 27.71
C SER A 399 32.45 -1.88 27.05
N GLU A 400 33.57 -1.16 27.02
CA GLU A 400 33.62 0.17 26.37
C GLU A 400 33.23 0.10 24.89
N ASP A 401 33.63 -0.98 24.18
CA ASP A 401 33.23 -1.21 22.80
C ASP A 401 31.71 -1.39 22.66
N ASP A 402 31.08 -2.09 23.59
CA ASP A 402 29.63 -2.29 23.58
C ASP A 402 28.89 -1.00 23.95
N LYS A 403 29.38 -0.23 24.92
CA LYS A 403 28.84 1.10 25.25
C LYS A 403 28.84 2.02 24.03
N GLN A 404 29.97 2.04 23.29
CA GLN A 404 30.08 2.81 22.05
C GLN A 404 29.12 2.29 20.97
N ALA A 405 29.02 0.95 20.79
CA ALA A 405 28.08 0.34 19.84
C ALA A 405 26.63 0.71 20.16
N VAL A 406 26.24 0.66 21.45
CA VAL A 406 24.89 1.06 21.91
C VAL A 406 24.64 2.55 21.65
N SER A 407 25.61 3.42 21.97
CA SER A 407 25.48 4.86 21.70
C SER A 407 25.27 5.16 20.21
N ARG A 408 26.08 4.55 19.34
CA ARG A 408 25.91 4.71 17.89
C ARG A 408 24.61 4.11 17.37
N ALA A 409 24.21 2.92 17.87
CA ALA A 409 22.95 2.29 17.50
C ALA A 409 21.73 3.16 17.83
N ARG A 410 21.74 3.82 18.99
CA ARG A 410 20.68 4.76 19.38
C ARG A 410 20.64 5.99 18.47
N LYS A 411 21.80 6.53 18.07
CA LYS A 411 21.89 7.61 17.08
C LYS A 411 21.35 7.17 15.72
N VAL A 412 21.74 5.97 15.25
CA VAL A 412 21.21 5.37 14.02
C VAL A 412 19.70 5.22 14.09
N GLN A 413 19.18 4.66 15.20
CA GLN A 413 17.74 4.48 15.36
C GLN A 413 16.98 5.81 15.31
N ARG A 414 17.47 6.85 15.96
CA ARG A 414 16.88 8.19 15.90
C ARG A 414 17.02 8.81 14.53
N PHE A 415 18.15 8.63 13.85
CA PHE A 415 18.38 9.16 12.51
C PHE A 415 17.55 8.44 11.43
N LEU A 416 17.09 7.20 11.67
CA LEU A 416 16.09 6.53 10.82
C LEU A 416 14.73 7.25 10.85
N SER A 417 14.42 8.02 11.91
CA SER A 417 13.21 8.84 11.96
C SER A 417 13.30 10.02 11.00
N GLN A 418 12.14 10.43 10.45
CA GLN A 418 12.06 11.51 9.47
C GLN A 418 10.68 12.17 9.56
N PRO A 419 10.59 13.52 9.55
CA PRO A 419 9.32 14.18 9.48
C PRO A 419 8.73 14.09 8.08
N PHE A 420 7.45 13.72 7.98
CA PHE A 420 6.72 13.61 6.73
C PHE A 420 5.91 14.86 6.43
N ASN A 421 5.81 15.21 5.15
CA ASN A 421 5.02 16.36 4.70
C ASN A 421 3.53 16.16 4.98
N VAL A 422 3.00 14.96 4.76
CA VAL A 422 1.59 14.65 5.02
C VAL A 422 1.24 14.70 6.51
N ALA A 423 2.23 14.51 7.39
CA ALA A 423 2.06 14.56 8.84
C ALA A 423 2.30 15.96 9.45
N GLN A 424 2.66 16.97 8.66
CA GLN A 424 3.01 18.30 9.14
C GLN A 424 1.91 18.95 9.98
N ARG A 425 0.65 18.76 9.60
CA ARG A 425 -0.52 19.31 10.34
C ARG A 425 -0.64 18.76 11.76
N PHE A 426 -0.21 17.51 11.98
CA PHE A 426 -0.31 16.83 13.27
C PHE A 426 0.94 17.01 14.12
N THR A 427 2.10 17.07 13.49
CA THR A 427 3.39 17.12 14.17
C THR A 427 3.93 18.52 14.38
N GLY A 428 3.41 19.50 13.62
CA GLY A 428 3.95 20.87 13.57
C GLY A 428 5.36 20.97 12.99
N ARG A 429 5.91 19.88 12.43
CA ARG A 429 7.24 19.83 11.83
C ARG A 429 7.12 19.85 10.31
N GLU A 430 7.94 20.66 9.68
CA GLU A 430 8.04 20.68 8.23
C GLU A 430 8.60 19.34 7.74
N GLY A 431 7.95 18.72 6.74
CA GLY A 431 8.40 17.47 6.17
C GLY A 431 9.71 17.61 5.41
N ARG A 432 10.48 16.54 5.34
CA ARG A 432 11.76 16.48 4.64
C ARG A 432 11.75 15.33 3.64
N LEU A 433 12.15 15.61 2.41
CA LEU A 433 12.53 14.60 1.44
C LEU A 433 14.07 14.54 1.43
N VAL A 434 14.63 13.36 1.58
CA VAL A 434 16.07 13.18 1.70
C VAL A 434 16.59 12.36 0.52
N PRO A 435 17.49 12.91 -0.31
CA PRO A 435 18.11 12.16 -1.40
C PRO A 435 18.90 10.94 -0.90
N ILE A 436 18.92 9.87 -1.70
CA ILE A 436 19.66 8.63 -1.37
C ILE A 436 21.13 8.92 -1.04
N ALA A 437 21.77 9.80 -1.81
CA ALA A 437 23.18 10.16 -1.58
C ALA A 437 23.41 10.76 -0.18
N GLU A 438 22.52 11.65 0.27
CA GLU A 438 22.57 12.25 1.60
C GLU A 438 22.24 11.25 2.70
N THR A 439 21.29 10.34 2.43
CA THR A 439 20.97 9.23 3.33
C THR A 439 22.20 8.35 3.56
N VAL A 440 22.83 7.87 2.49
CA VAL A 440 24.02 7.01 2.56
C VAL A 440 25.18 7.74 3.27
N ARG A 441 25.44 9.01 2.92
CA ARG A 441 26.46 9.84 3.57
C ARG A 441 26.25 9.92 5.07
N GLY A 442 25.03 10.26 5.49
CA GLY A 442 24.71 10.47 6.90
C GLY A 442 24.88 9.20 7.74
N PHE A 443 24.38 8.06 7.26
CA PHE A 443 24.56 6.79 7.98
C PHE A 443 26.02 6.34 8.01
N LYS A 444 26.75 6.50 6.92
CA LYS A 444 28.19 6.19 6.85
C LYS A 444 28.97 7.00 7.88
N GLU A 445 28.74 8.31 7.97
CA GLU A 445 29.40 9.18 8.95
C GLU A 445 29.11 8.81 10.41
N ILE A 446 27.86 8.41 10.71
CA ILE A 446 27.48 7.93 12.05
C ILE A 446 28.18 6.61 12.38
N LEU A 447 28.22 5.66 11.44
CA LEU A 447 28.87 4.37 11.61
C LEU A 447 30.39 4.50 11.79
N GLU A 448 31.03 5.43 11.08
CA GLU A 448 32.44 5.76 11.22
C GLU A 448 32.78 6.51 12.53
N GLY A 449 31.78 6.96 13.28
CA GLY A 449 31.95 7.64 14.56
C GLY A 449 32.25 9.11 14.47
N LYS A 450 32.08 9.74 13.28
CA LYS A 450 32.38 11.19 13.10
C LYS A 450 31.50 12.10 13.96
N HIS A 451 30.42 11.57 14.49
CA HIS A 451 29.45 12.32 15.28
C HIS A 451 29.21 11.71 16.67
N ASP A 452 30.23 11.02 17.20
CA ASP A 452 30.15 10.42 18.53
C ASP A 452 29.99 11.45 19.65
N ASP A 453 30.45 12.69 19.44
CA ASP A 453 30.37 13.83 20.34
C ASP A 453 28.98 14.50 20.40
N LEU A 454 28.08 14.20 19.45
CA LEU A 454 26.74 14.78 19.39
C LEU A 454 25.74 14.01 20.27
N PRO A 455 24.78 14.71 20.92
CA PRO A 455 23.76 14.06 21.72
C PRO A 455 22.79 13.26 20.82
N GLU A 456 22.31 12.10 21.30
CA GLU A 456 21.38 11.24 20.56
C GLU A 456 20.14 11.99 20.05
N GLN A 457 19.63 12.95 20.84
CA GLN A 457 18.43 13.70 20.54
C GLN A 457 18.57 14.58 19.29
N ALA A 458 19.80 14.95 18.95
CA ALA A 458 20.08 15.76 17.75
C ALA A 458 19.77 15.02 16.44
N PHE A 459 19.72 13.70 16.46
CA PHE A 459 19.40 12.87 15.29
C PHE A 459 17.92 12.58 15.11
N TYR A 460 17.08 13.06 16.04
CA TYR A 460 15.64 12.74 16.04
C TYR A 460 14.85 13.68 15.14
N MET A 461 14.06 13.08 14.19
CA MET A 461 13.19 13.82 13.27
C MET A 461 13.92 14.91 12.47
N VAL A 462 15.05 14.56 11.88
CA VAL A 462 15.84 15.40 10.96
C VAL A 462 15.89 14.77 9.58
N GLY A 463 16.15 15.56 8.55
CA GLY A 463 16.38 15.07 7.19
C GLY A 463 17.81 14.59 7.02
N THR A 464 18.75 15.52 6.88
CA THR A 464 20.16 15.25 6.60
C THR A 464 21.02 15.22 7.86
N ILE A 465 22.26 14.74 7.71
CA ILE A 465 23.23 14.75 8.81
C ILE A 465 23.63 16.18 9.21
N ASP A 466 23.61 17.12 8.27
CA ASP A 466 23.91 18.51 8.53
C ASP A 466 22.83 19.16 9.40
N GLU A 467 21.52 18.84 9.18
CA GLU A 467 20.44 19.25 10.05
C GLU A 467 20.62 18.70 11.49
N ALA A 468 21.14 17.47 11.64
CA ALA A 468 21.44 16.92 12.97
C ALA A 468 22.53 17.72 13.68
N ARG A 469 23.54 18.19 12.96
CA ARG A 469 24.62 19.06 13.51
C ARG A 469 24.05 20.42 13.93
N GLU A 470 23.25 21.04 13.09
CA GLU A 470 22.56 22.30 13.42
C GLU A 470 21.65 22.16 14.64
N GLN A 471 20.89 21.05 14.73
CA GLN A 471 20.04 20.76 15.87
C GLN A 471 20.86 20.58 17.16
N ALA A 472 22.02 19.91 17.09
CA ALA A 472 22.92 19.77 18.23
C ALA A 472 23.49 21.12 18.71
N GLU A 473 23.88 22.02 17.78
CA GLU A 473 24.30 23.34 18.13
C GLU A 473 23.20 24.19 18.78
N ALA A 474 21.98 24.11 18.28
CA ALA A 474 20.83 24.79 18.86
C ALA A 474 20.54 24.28 20.28
N MET A 475 20.65 22.96 20.54
CA MET A 475 20.52 22.39 21.87
C MET A 475 21.58 22.90 22.82
N ARG A 476 22.85 22.91 22.41
CA ARG A 476 23.97 23.44 23.22
C ARG A 476 23.78 24.92 23.59
N LYS A 477 23.30 25.74 22.65
CA LYS A 477 22.98 27.16 22.89
C LYS A 477 21.84 27.32 23.90
N THR A 478 20.80 26.49 23.81
CA THR A 478 19.64 26.53 24.72
C THR A 478 20.02 26.10 26.13
N GLU A 479 20.89 25.07 26.27
CA GLU A 479 21.41 24.63 27.57
C GLU A 479 22.31 25.69 28.23
N ALA A 480 23.20 26.33 27.44
CA ALA A 480 24.03 27.42 27.93
C ALA A 480 23.18 28.62 28.37
N ALA A 481 22.10 28.95 27.64
CA ALA A 481 21.20 30.04 28.04
C ALA A 481 20.44 29.74 29.35
N LYS A 482 20.01 28.48 29.55
CA LYS A 482 19.35 28.05 30.79
C LYS A 482 20.30 28.08 32.02
N GLN A 483 21.58 27.81 31.81
CA GLN A 483 22.61 27.88 32.88
C GLN A 483 22.99 29.32 33.23
N THR A 484 22.74 30.28 32.34
CA THR A 484 23.02 31.71 32.55
C THR A 484 21.86 32.52 33.12
N GLU A 485 20.63 31.97 33.22
CA GLU A 485 19.53 32.59 33.92
C GLU A 485 19.76 32.45 35.44
N PRO A 486 19.94 33.56 36.20
CA PRO A 486 20.07 33.46 37.65
C PRO A 486 18.76 32.93 38.22
N ALA A 487 18.86 31.94 39.13
CA ALA A 487 17.72 31.44 39.86
C ALA A 487 16.91 32.62 40.45
N LYS A 488 15.72 32.87 39.91
CA LYS A 488 14.78 33.77 40.53
C LYS A 488 14.55 33.27 41.95
N GLN A 489 15.05 34.02 42.94
CA GLN A 489 14.85 33.75 44.35
C GLN A 489 13.34 33.57 44.55
N ALA A 490 12.98 32.37 45.06
CA ALA A 490 11.64 32.13 45.53
C ALA A 490 11.35 33.12 46.66
N GLU A 491 10.37 34.04 46.44
CA GLU A 491 9.84 34.87 47.54
C GLU A 491 9.38 33.93 48.67
N PRO A 492 9.77 34.25 49.90
CA PRO A 492 9.33 33.46 51.04
C PRO A 492 7.80 33.55 51.18
N PRO A 493 7.14 32.46 51.62
CA PRO A 493 5.68 32.45 51.75
C PRO A 493 5.23 33.52 52.76
N LYS A 494 4.34 34.41 52.34
CA LYS A 494 3.67 35.38 53.19
C LYS A 494 2.99 34.63 54.34
N GLN A 495 3.38 34.98 55.58
CA GLN A 495 2.76 34.48 56.81
C GLN A 495 1.26 34.79 56.78
N ALA A 496 0.43 33.77 56.97
CA ALA A 496 -1.01 33.90 57.11
C ALA A 496 -1.32 34.62 58.45
N GLU A 497 -2.05 35.74 58.38
CA GLU A 497 -2.65 36.40 59.52
C GLU A 497 -3.64 35.46 60.26
N PRO A 498 -3.71 35.49 61.60
CA PRO A 498 -4.64 34.63 62.34
C PRO A 498 -6.08 35.13 62.21
N ALA A 499 -6.95 34.21 61.87
CA ALA A 499 -8.40 34.48 61.83
C ALA A 499 -8.96 34.90 63.19
N LYS A 500 -9.57 36.05 63.25
CA LYS A 500 -10.37 36.51 64.42
C LYS A 500 -11.61 35.63 64.57
N GLN A 501 -11.70 34.98 65.72
CA GLN A 501 -12.92 34.37 66.22
C GLN A 501 -14.01 35.46 66.37
N ALA A 502 -15.14 35.31 65.69
CA ALA A 502 -16.37 35.97 66.05
C ALA A 502 -17.35 34.90 66.54
N GLY A 503 -17.57 34.93 67.80
CA GLY A 503 -18.55 34.08 68.46
C GLY A 503 -19.95 34.69 68.36
N GLY A 504 -20.93 33.85 68.62
CA GLY A 504 -22.21 34.29 69.18
C GLY A 504 -23.40 34.07 68.28
N SER A 505 -24.14 33.15 68.59
CA SER A 505 -25.43 32.96 69.26
C SER A 505 -26.66 32.86 68.34
N ARG A 506 -27.33 31.74 68.51
CA ARG A 506 -28.78 31.48 68.66
C ARG A 506 -29.77 32.20 67.72
N SER A 507 -30.46 31.43 66.91
CA SER A 507 -31.86 30.93 67.14
C SER A 507 -32.26 29.99 66.01
#